data_ac677d74f94e90cd62c9deaaa6cbce10
#
_entry.id   ac677d74f94e90cd62c9deaaa6cbce10
#
_cell.length_a   1.000
_cell.length_b   1.000
_cell.length_c   1.000
_cell.angle_alpha   90.00
_cell.angle_beta   90.00
_cell.angle_gamma   90.00
#
_symmetry.space_group_name_H-M   'P 1'
#
loop_
_entity.id
_entity.type
_entity.pdbx_description
1 polymer ?
#
loop_
_entity_poly.entity_id
_entity_poly.type
_entity_poly.pdbx_seq_one_letter_code
_entity_poly.pdbx_strand_id
1 'polypeptide(L)'
;MYIKITDVNKTIKKAPILRDINLEFTGGKVYGLRGKNGSGKTMLMRAICGLITPDSGIIDINGKILGKDISFPESIGVLIENPAFIGNYTGFKNLKVLASIQNRIGDEQIRKALEDIGLDPDDKRTYRKYSLGMKQKLGIAAAVMENPDIIILDEPINALDDVSVEKVHDILEEQKKRGAVIIIACHDKEELDQLSDEII
;
A
#
# COMPACT_ATOMS: atom_id res chain seq x y z
N MET A 1 -8.85 -12.95 5.84
CA MET A 1 -7.71 -12.73 4.92
C MET A 1 -6.42 -13.15 5.59
N TYR A 2 -5.51 -13.88 4.91
CA TYR A 2 -4.15 -14.14 5.38
C TYR A 2 -3.15 -14.15 4.22
N ILE A 3 -1.89 -13.87 4.56
CA ILE A 3 -0.74 -14.01 3.68
C ILE A 3 0.31 -14.81 4.45
N LYS A 4 0.78 -15.92 3.89
CA LYS A 4 1.84 -16.73 4.47
C LYS A 4 3.03 -16.81 3.52
N ILE A 5 4.19 -16.46 4.05
CA ILE A 5 5.47 -16.45 3.33
C ILE A 5 6.34 -17.53 3.95
N THR A 6 6.84 -18.44 3.13
CA THR A 6 7.63 -19.60 3.59
C THR A 6 8.92 -19.69 2.78
N ASP A 7 10.07 -19.61 3.45
CA ASP A 7 11.43 -19.77 2.92
C ASP A 7 11.73 -18.93 1.67
N VAL A 8 11.17 -17.69 1.63
CA VAL A 8 11.30 -16.81 0.47
C VAL A 8 12.69 -16.20 0.40
N ASN A 9 13.33 -16.41 -0.76
CA ASN A 9 14.64 -15.87 -1.08
C ASN A 9 14.59 -15.06 -2.38
N LYS A 10 15.37 -13.97 -2.45
CA LYS A 10 15.53 -13.15 -3.65
C LYS A 10 16.92 -12.56 -3.75
N THR A 11 17.58 -12.79 -4.87
CA THR A 11 18.90 -12.24 -5.23
C THR A 11 18.76 -11.31 -6.42
N ILE A 12 19.35 -10.13 -6.37
CA ILE A 12 19.41 -9.17 -7.48
C ILE A 12 20.86 -8.79 -7.73
N LYS A 13 21.34 -8.94 -8.97
CA LYS A 13 22.74 -8.64 -9.36
C LYS A 13 23.78 -9.28 -8.40
N LYS A 14 23.56 -10.55 -8.04
CA LYS A 14 24.38 -11.33 -7.08
C LYS A 14 24.31 -10.85 -5.61
N ALA A 15 23.54 -9.83 -5.29
CA ALA A 15 23.29 -9.41 -3.92
C ALA A 15 22.01 -10.08 -3.40
N PRO A 16 22.06 -10.87 -2.31
CA PRO A 16 20.86 -11.44 -1.71
C PRO A 16 20.09 -10.33 -0.98
N ILE A 17 18.87 -10.09 -1.40
CA ILE A 17 18.00 -9.01 -0.89
C ILE A 17 17.00 -9.55 0.13
N LEU A 18 16.37 -10.70 -0.17
CA LEU A 18 15.54 -11.44 0.78
C LEU A 18 16.24 -12.76 1.09
N ARG A 19 16.29 -13.15 2.37
CA ARG A 19 16.94 -14.38 2.82
C ARG A 19 16.07 -15.10 3.83
N ASP A 20 15.64 -16.30 3.47
CA ASP A 20 14.89 -17.22 4.33
C ASP A 20 13.72 -16.53 5.05
N ILE A 21 12.96 -15.69 4.31
CA ILE A 21 11.86 -14.93 4.88
C ILE A 21 10.71 -15.87 5.17
N ASN A 22 10.32 -15.90 6.46
CA ASN A 22 9.19 -16.67 6.98
C ASN A 22 8.31 -15.72 7.79
N LEU A 23 7.12 -15.38 7.27
CA LEU A 23 6.21 -14.41 7.87
C LEU A 23 4.76 -14.84 7.66
N GLU A 24 3.88 -14.42 8.57
CA GLU A 24 2.44 -14.62 8.44
C GLU A 24 1.71 -13.32 8.81
N PHE A 25 0.79 -12.91 7.96
CA PHE A 25 -0.04 -11.73 8.13
C PHE A 25 -1.51 -12.16 8.13
N THR A 26 -2.27 -11.71 9.11
CA THR A 26 -3.70 -11.98 9.23
C THR A 26 -4.52 -10.71 9.15
N GLY A 27 -5.73 -10.79 8.63
CA GLY A 27 -6.63 -9.64 8.50
C GLY A 27 -7.03 -9.05 9.84
N GLY A 28 -7.35 -7.75 9.83
CA GLY A 28 -7.74 -6.99 11.01
C GLY A 28 -6.55 -6.48 11.84
N LYS A 29 -5.37 -6.38 11.23
CA LYS A 29 -4.15 -5.84 11.84
C LYS A 29 -3.37 -4.97 10.87
N VAL A 30 -2.64 -4.00 11.44
CA VAL A 30 -1.61 -3.22 10.76
C VAL A 30 -0.23 -3.75 11.17
N TYR A 31 0.53 -4.21 10.20
CA TYR A 31 1.90 -4.71 10.38
C TYR A 31 2.92 -3.68 9.93
N GLY A 32 3.80 -3.28 10.83
CA GLY A 32 4.91 -2.37 10.56
C GLY A 32 6.19 -3.12 10.20
N LEU A 33 6.70 -2.95 8.99
CA LEU A 33 8.01 -3.49 8.60
C LEU A 33 9.13 -2.56 9.07
N ARG A 34 9.95 -3.05 9.99
CA ARG A 34 11.08 -2.31 10.54
C ARG A 34 12.39 -2.75 9.93
N GLY A 35 13.24 -1.80 9.61
CA GLY A 35 14.59 -2.11 9.13
C GLY A 35 15.28 -0.90 8.50
N LYS A 36 16.60 -0.94 8.44
CA LYS A 36 17.43 0.10 7.81
C LYS A 36 17.13 0.20 6.32
N ASN A 37 17.51 1.32 5.71
CA ASN A 37 17.45 1.46 4.26
C ASN A 37 18.26 0.35 3.59
N GLY A 38 17.67 -0.25 2.54
CA GLY A 38 18.27 -1.39 1.85
C GLY A 38 18.11 -2.75 2.56
N SER A 39 17.34 -2.84 3.67
CA SER A 39 17.07 -4.13 4.35
C SER A 39 16.11 -5.05 3.60
N GLY A 40 15.51 -4.60 2.49
CA GLY A 40 14.63 -5.43 1.67
C GLY A 40 13.12 -5.20 1.88
N LYS A 41 12.70 -4.26 2.74
CA LYS A 41 11.27 -3.97 3.01
C LYS A 41 10.45 -3.76 1.73
N THR A 42 10.88 -2.80 0.90
CA THR A 42 10.22 -2.50 -0.39
C THR A 42 10.23 -3.72 -1.32
N MET A 43 11.29 -4.53 -1.30
CA MET A 43 11.36 -5.75 -2.12
C MET A 43 10.43 -6.84 -1.62
N LEU A 44 10.27 -6.99 -0.29
CA LEU A 44 9.28 -7.88 0.30
C LEU A 44 7.85 -7.44 -0.08
N MET A 45 7.55 -6.15 0.05
CA MET A 45 6.28 -5.59 -0.39
C MET A 45 6.00 -5.86 -1.88
N ARG A 46 7.01 -5.63 -2.74
CA ARG A 46 6.90 -5.94 -4.18
C ARG A 46 6.68 -7.43 -4.45
N ALA A 47 7.29 -8.32 -3.66
CA ALA A 47 7.09 -9.76 -3.79
C ALA A 47 5.65 -10.14 -3.41
N ILE A 48 5.11 -9.60 -2.32
CA ILE A 48 3.71 -9.82 -1.90
C ILE A 48 2.72 -9.29 -2.95
N CYS A 49 3.04 -8.17 -3.60
CA CYS A 49 2.23 -7.60 -4.68
C CYS A 49 2.29 -8.41 -5.99
N GLY A 50 3.20 -9.39 -6.13
CA GLY A 50 3.44 -10.08 -7.41
C GLY A 50 4.25 -9.27 -8.43
N LEU A 51 4.83 -8.13 -8.02
CA LEU A 51 5.64 -7.27 -8.89
C LEU A 51 7.05 -7.83 -9.12
N ILE A 52 7.51 -8.72 -8.27
CA ILE A 52 8.73 -9.51 -8.44
C ILE A 52 8.47 -10.96 -8.06
N THR A 53 9.11 -11.89 -8.76
CA THR A 53 9.05 -13.31 -8.43
C THR A 53 10.21 -13.69 -7.52
N PRO A 54 9.98 -14.34 -6.37
CA PRO A 54 11.04 -14.94 -5.56
C PRO A 54 11.88 -15.95 -6.36
N ASP A 55 13.13 -16.14 -5.96
CA ASP A 55 14.00 -17.17 -6.55
C ASP A 55 13.71 -18.55 -5.96
N SER A 56 13.25 -18.58 -4.70
CA SER A 56 12.75 -19.78 -4.01
C SER A 56 11.75 -19.39 -2.93
N GLY A 57 11.08 -20.40 -2.36
CA GLY A 57 10.05 -20.23 -1.35
C GLY A 57 8.65 -20.00 -1.94
N ILE A 58 7.69 -19.73 -1.08
CA ILE A 58 6.26 -19.64 -1.44
C ILE A 58 5.64 -18.43 -0.75
N ILE A 59 4.78 -17.72 -1.49
CA ILE A 59 3.87 -16.72 -0.95
C ILE A 59 2.46 -17.24 -1.20
N ASP A 60 1.78 -17.61 -0.13
CA ASP A 60 0.39 -18.09 -0.13
C ASP A 60 -0.54 -16.95 0.30
N ILE A 61 -1.54 -16.67 -0.51
CA ILE A 61 -2.57 -15.67 -0.25
C ILE A 61 -3.93 -16.38 -0.25
N ASN A 62 -4.49 -16.61 0.94
CA ASN A 62 -5.78 -17.33 1.12
C ASN A 62 -5.82 -18.69 0.41
N GLY A 63 -4.75 -19.47 0.46
CA GLY A 63 -4.68 -20.80 -0.17
C GLY A 63 -4.32 -20.78 -1.65
N LYS A 64 -4.03 -19.60 -2.23
CA LYS A 64 -3.56 -19.46 -3.61
C LYS A 64 -2.09 -19.06 -3.63
N ILE A 65 -1.26 -19.80 -4.33
CA ILE A 65 0.19 -19.54 -4.43
C ILE A 65 0.44 -18.48 -5.50
N LEU A 66 1.07 -17.38 -5.09
CA LEU A 66 1.47 -16.29 -5.99
C LEU A 66 2.56 -16.76 -6.96
N GLY A 67 2.37 -16.46 -8.24
CA GLY A 67 3.25 -16.90 -9.32
C GLY A 67 2.96 -18.32 -9.84
N LYS A 68 2.00 -19.05 -9.22
CA LYS A 68 1.56 -20.36 -9.68
C LYS A 68 0.04 -20.39 -9.94
N ASP A 69 -0.77 -20.12 -8.93
CA ASP A 69 -2.23 -20.15 -9.02
C ASP A 69 -2.80 -18.78 -9.40
N ILE A 70 -2.14 -17.70 -8.98
CA ILE A 70 -2.46 -16.31 -9.29
C ILE A 70 -1.18 -15.54 -9.65
N SER A 71 -1.26 -14.61 -10.60
CA SER A 71 -0.14 -13.71 -10.93
C SER A 71 -0.05 -12.51 -10.00
N PHE A 72 -1.21 -12.02 -9.53
CA PHE A 72 -1.34 -10.88 -8.62
C PHE A 72 -2.46 -11.16 -7.62
N PRO A 73 -2.41 -10.59 -6.39
CA PRO A 73 -3.54 -10.61 -5.48
C PRO A 73 -4.78 -9.97 -6.12
N GLU A 74 -5.95 -10.61 -5.95
CA GLU A 74 -7.20 -10.17 -6.61
C GLU A 74 -7.74 -8.86 -6.03
N SER A 75 -7.44 -8.56 -4.77
CA SER A 75 -7.95 -7.40 -4.04
C SER A 75 -6.79 -6.77 -3.25
N ILE A 76 -6.09 -5.84 -3.89
CA ILE A 76 -4.90 -5.19 -3.33
C ILE A 76 -4.87 -3.70 -3.66
N GLY A 77 -4.55 -2.88 -2.66
CA GLY A 77 -4.22 -1.46 -2.79
C GLY A 77 -2.76 -1.23 -2.45
N VAL A 78 -2.05 -0.48 -3.28
CA VAL A 78 -0.60 -0.36 -3.20
C VAL A 78 -0.15 1.09 -3.34
N LEU A 79 0.69 1.53 -2.40
CA LEU A 79 1.52 2.72 -2.52
C LEU A 79 2.97 2.32 -2.23
N ILE A 80 3.76 2.09 -3.27
CA ILE A 80 5.19 1.76 -3.16
C ILE A 80 5.98 2.83 -3.91
N GLU A 81 6.97 3.42 -3.24
CA GLU A 81 7.75 4.55 -3.75
C GLU A 81 6.88 5.79 -4.05
N ASN A 82 7.29 6.63 -4.99
CA ASN A 82 6.56 7.84 -5.32
C ASN A 82 5.36 7.53 -6.22
N PRO A 83 4.14 7.98 -5.84
CA PRO A 83 2.98 7.79 -6.69
C PRO A 83 3.13 8.55 -8.01
N ALA A 84 2.85 7.87 -9.11
CA ALA A 84 2.90 8.45 -10.46
C ALA A 84 1.51 8.44 -11.09
N PHE A 85 0.97 9.64 -11.33
CA PHE A 85 -0.33 9.86 -11.94
C PHE A 85 -0.23 10.67 -13.23
N ILE A 86 -1.32 10.76 -13.99
CA ILE A 86 -1.38 11.53 -15.24
C ILE A 86 -1.30 13.02 -14.91
N GLY A 87 -0.19 13.65 -15.26
CA GLY A 87 0.17 14.99 -14.84
C GLY A 87 -0.83 16.10 -15.22
N ASN A 88 -1.57 15.95 -16.34
CA ASN A 88 -2.54 16.92 -16.82
C ASN A 88 -3.97 16.69 -16.28
N TYR A 89 -4.19 15.66 -15.46
CA TYR A 89 -5.48 15.36 -14.85
C TYR A 89 -5.54 15.91 -13.42
N THR A 90 -6.75 16.21 -12.95
CA THR A 90 -7.02 16.51 -11.53
C THR A 90 -6.86 15.24 -10.69
N GLY A 91 -6.81 15.36 -9.37
CA GLY A 91 -6.80 14.20 -8.47
C GLY A 91 -7.99 13.28 -8.71
N PHE A 92 -9.21 13.85 -8.70
CA PHE A 92 -10.44 13.12 -8.98
C PHE A 92 -10.39 12.37 -10.33
N LYS A 93 -9.97 13.04 -11.40
CA LYS A 93 -9.90 12.42 -12.73
C LYS A 93 -8.87 11.27 -12.77
N ASN A 94 -7.76 11.39 -12.06
CA ASN A 94 -6.78 10.32 -11.94
C ASN A 94 -7.38 9.07 -11.25
N LEU A 95 -8.05 9.26 -10.11
CA LEU A 95 -8.69 8.15 -9.40
C LEU A 95 -9.83 7.53 -10.22
N LYS A 96 -10.60 8.34 -10.96
CA LYS A 96 -11.65 7.84 -11.84
C LYS A 96 -11.12 6.94 -12.95
N VAL A 97 -9.97 7.27 -13.54
CA VAL A 97 -9.30 6.42 -14.53
C VAL A 97 -8.88 5.08 -13.90
N LEU A 98 -8.30 5.10 -12.69
CA LEU A 98 -7.92 3.87 -11.99
C LEU A 98 -9.14 3.02 -11.65
N ALA A 99 -10.19 3.61 -11.09
CA ALA A 99 -11.44 2.92 -10.75
C ALA A 99 -12.11 2.28 -11.99
N SER A 100 -11.97 2.89 -13.17
CA SER A 100 -12.53 2.35 -14.42
C SER A 100 -11.90 1.04 -14.88
N ILE A 101 -10.71 0.68 -14.38
CA ILE A 101 -10.01 -0.57 -14.76
C ILE A 101 -10.78 -1.78 -14.25
N GLN A 102 -11.21 -1.75 -13.00
CA GLN A 102 -11.97 -2.85 -12.38
C GLN A 102 -13.47 -2.56 -12.29
N ASN A 103 -13.86 -1.29 -12.41
CA ASN A 103 -15.25 -0.81 -12.37
C ASN A 103 -16.02 -1.28 -11.11
N ARG A 104 -15.35 -1.29 -9.95
CA ARG A 104 -15.91 -1.72 -8.66
C ARG A 104 -16.59 -0.60 -7.90
N ILE A 105 -16.17 0.65 -8.12
CA ILE A 105 -16.63 1.85 -7.42
C ILE A 105 -17.01 2.96 -8.39
N GLY A 106 -17.88 3.86 -7.94
CA GLY A 106 -18.33 5.03 -8.69
C GLY A 106 -17.75 6.35 -8.17
N ASP A 107 -18.27 7.45 -8.70
CA ASP A 107 -17.80 8.81 -8.38
C ASP A 107 -17.96 9.17 -6.89
N GLU A 108 -18.97 8.63 -6.21
CA GLU A 108 -19.24 8.88 -4.79
C GLU A 108 -18.11 8.33 -3.90
N GLN A 109 -17.71 7.08 -4.11
CA GLN A 109 -16.62 6.45 -3.35
C GLN A 109 -15.27 7.13 -3.62
N ILE A 110 -15.04 7.57 -4.87
CA ILE A 110 -13.82 8.32 -5.22
C ILE A 110 -13.80 9.66 -4.49
N ARG A 111 -14.92 10.39 -4.44
CA ARG A 111 -15.06 11.64 -3.69
C ARG A 111 -14.77 11.42 -2.21
N LYS A 112 -15.43 10.41 -1.62
CA LYS A 112 -15.21 10.05 -0.21
C LYS A 112 -13.73 9.78 0.08
N ALA A 113 -13.04 8.98 -0.72
CA ALA A 113 -11.63 8.67 -0.51
C ALA A 113 -10.72 9.92 -0.57
N LEU A 114 -11.04 10.90 -1.42
CA LEU A 114 -10.34 12.18 -1.46
C LEU A 114 -10.61 13.02 -0.21
N GLU A 115 -11.87 13.13 0.20
CA GLU A 115 -12.28 13.87 1.40
C GLU A 115 -11.69 13.28 2.69
N ASP A 116 -11.71 11.96 2.83
CA ASP A 116 -11.16 11.24 3.97
C ASP A 116 -9.68 11.57 4.20
N ILE A 117 -8.88 11.64 3.12
CA ILE A 117 -7.46 12.01 3.20
C ILE A 117 -7.22 13.52 3.22
N GLY A 118 -8.28 14.34 3.13
CA GLY A 118 -8.19 15.81 3.15
C GLY A 118 -7.76 16.43 1.82
N LEU A 119 -8.16 15.85 0.71
CA LEU A 119 -8.11 16.45 -0.60
C LEU A 119 -9.51 16.88 -1.03
N ASP A 120 -9.61 18.07 -1.64
CA ASP A 120 -10.86 18.54 -2.23
C ASP A 120 -11.13 17.80 -3.56
N PRO A 121 -12.24 17.03 -3.66
CA PRO A 121 -12.60 16.32 -4.91
C PRO A 121 -12.84 17.27 -6.08
N ASP A 122 -13.20 18.52 -5.83
CA ASP A 122 -13.50 19.53 -6.84
C ASP A 122 -12.31 20.44 -7.17
N ASP A 123 -11.14 20.17 -6.59
CA ASP A 123 -9.89 20.89 -6.90
C ASP A 123 -9.59 20.80 -8.40
N LYS A 124 -9.54 21.97 -9.06
CA LYS A 124 -9.28 22.10 -10.51
C LYS A 124 -7.79 22.05 -10.86
N ARG A 125 -6.90 22.05 -9.86
CA ARG A 125 -5.46 21.92 -10.11
C ARG A 125 -5.15 20.55 -10.70
N THR A 126 -4.24 20.54 -11.66
CA THR A 126 -3.73 19.29 -12.21
C THR A 126 -2.67 18.70 -11.29
N TYR A 127 -2.45 17.39 -11.37
CA TYR A 127 -1.46 16.66 -10.56
C TYR A 127 -0.04 17.25 -10.64
N ARG A 128 0.35 17.83 -11.78
CA ARG A 128 1.63 18.55 -11.90
C ARG A 128 1.78 19.72 -10.92
N LYS A 129 0.67 20.31 -10.50
CA LYS A 129 0.64 21.46 -9.57
C LYS A 129 0.45 21.03 -8.11
N TYR A 130 0.34 19.74 -7.84
CA TYR A 130 0.23 19.23 -6.49
C TYR A 130 1.55 19.35 -5.75
N SER A 131 1.49 19.74 -4.46
CA SER A 131 2.62 19.64 -3.54
C SER A 131 3.00 18.17 -3.33
N LEU A 132 4.17 17.91 -2.74
CA LEU A 132 4.59 16.55 -2.42
C LEU A 132 3.57 15.86 -1.50
N GLY A 133 3.13 16.54 -0.44
CA GLY A 133 2.09 16.01 0.46
C GLY A 133 0.76 15.75 -0.24
N MET A 134 0.31 16.61 -1.17
CA MET A 134 -0.90 16.35 -1.95
C MET A 134 -0.76 15.13 -2.86
N LYS A 135 0.43 14.91 -3.44
CA LYS A 135 0.72 13.72 -4.24
C LYS A 135 0.68 12.46 -3.39
N GLN A 136 1.25 12.52 -2.19
CA GLN A 136 1.23 11.43 -1.22
C GLN A 136 -0.20 11.08 -0.83
N LYS A 137 -1.00 12.07 -0.45
CA LYS A 137 -2.44 11.92 -0.14
C LYS A 137 -3.20 11.25 -1.29
N LEU A 138 -2.97 11.67 -2.53
CA LEU A 138 -3.61 11.06 -3.68
C LEU A 138 -3.20 9.58 -3.87
N GLY A 139 -1.94 9.24 -3.59
CA GLY A 139 -1.45 7.87 -3.61
C GLY A 139 -2.13 6.98 -2.57
N ILE A 140 -2.31 7.49 -1.35
CA ILE A 140 -3.04 6.78 -0.29
C ILE A 140 -4.51 6.59 -0.69
N ALA A 141 -5.17 7.67 -1.16
CA ALA A 141 -6.56 7.57 -1.62
C ALA A 141 -6.72 6.50 -2.71
N ALA A 142 -5.80 6.45 -3.68
CA ALA A 142 -5.81 5.42 -4.74
C ALA A 142 -5.65 4.00 -4.17
N ALA A 143 -4.82 3.83 -3.15
CA ALA A 143 -4.58 2.52 -2.54
C ALA A 143 -5.80 2.00 -1.77
N VAL A 144 -6.64 2.89 -1.19
CA VAL A 144 -7.73 2.47 -0.30
C VAL A 144 -9.13 2.62 -0.89
N MET A 145 -9.32 3.39 -1.96
CA MET A 145 -10.64 3.79 -2.47
C MET A 145 -11.57 2.62 -2.85
N GLU A 146 -11.02 1.48 -3.25
CA GLU A 146 -11.78 0.27 -3.62
C GLU A 146 -11.98 -0.69 -2.43
N ASN A 147 -11.59 -0.29 -1.23
CA ASN A 147 -11.66 -1.11 -0.04
C ASN A 147 -11.00 -2.50 -0.20
N PRO A 148 -9.72 -2.56 -0.59
CA PRO A 148 -9.07 -3.83 -0.86
C PRO A 148 -8.85 -4.67 0.40
N ASP A 149 -8.67 -5.99 0.21
CA ASP A 149 -8.41 -6.94 1.30
C ASP A 149 -6.96 -6.91 1.76
N ILE A 150 -6.05 -6.45 0.89
CA ILE A 150 -4.63 -6.24 1.18
C ILE A 150 -4.28 -4.79 0.89
N ILE A 151 -3.62 -4.13 1.83
CA ILE A 151 -3.13 -2.76 1.69
C ILE A 151 -1.64 -2.74 1.99
N ILE A 152 -0.84 -2.24 1.05
CA ILE A 152 0.61 -2.13 1.18
C ILE A 152 1.03 -0.68 0.95
N LEU A 153 1.60 -0.05 1.99
CA LEU A 153 2.01 1.36 1.94
C LEU A 153 3.48 1.50 2.35
N ASP A 154 4.32 1.94 1.43
CA ASP A 154 5.72 2.26 1.67
C ASP A 154 5.85 3.77 1.94
N GLU A 155 6.31 4.15 3.13
CA GLU A 155 6.47 5.53 3.60
C GLU A 155 5.18 6.37 3.49
N PRO A 156 4.01 5.91 4.00
CA PRO A 156 2.71 6.56 3.72
C PRO A 156 2.61 7.98 4.26
N ILE A 157 3.28 8.29 5.35
CA ILE A 157 3.19 9.60 6.03
C ILE A 157 4.32 10.57 5.65
N ASN A 158 5.22 10.17 4.77
CA ASN A 158 6.30 11.05 4.31
C ASN A 158 5.73 12.32 3.65
N ALA A 159 6.27 13.49 4.04
CA ALA A 159 5.86 14.81 3.59
C ALA A 159 4.41 15.22 3.94
N LEU A 160 3.79 14.56 4.92
CA LEU A 160 2.50 14.95 5.48
C LEU A 160 2.69 15.83 6.73
N ASP A 161 1.71 16.68 6.97
CA ASP A 161 1.54 17.41 8.24
C ASP A 161 0.80 16.54 9.27
N ASP A 162 0.86 16.93 10.55
CA ASP A 162 0.28 16.16 11.66
C ASP A 162 -1.21 15.86 11.44
N VAL A 163 -2.00 16.83 10.96
CA VAL A 163 -3.42 16.66 10.67
C VAL A 163 -3.65 15.60 9.58
N SER A 164 -2.76 15.52 8.63
CA SER A 164 -2.83 14.51 7.55
C SER A 164 -2.40 13.14 8.03
N VAL A 165 -1.45 13.06 8.96
CA VAL A 165 -1.04 11.80 9.61
C VAL A 165 -2.22 11.23 10.42
N GLU A 166 -2.95 12.05 11.18
CA GLU A 166 -4.18 11.61 11.87
C GLU A 166 -5.21 11.01 10.91
N LYS A 167 -5.43 11.65 9.75
CA LYS A 167 -6.34 11.13 8.71
C LYS A 167 -5.87 9.78 8.13
N VAL A 168 -4.56 9.61 7.94
CA VAL A 168 -4.01 8.30 7.52
C VAL A 168 -4.29 7.25 8.58
N HIS A 169 -4.08 7.57 9.86
CA HIS A 169 -4.40 6.67 10.97
C HIS A 169 -5.88 6.26 10.96
N ASP A 170 -6.80 7.21 10.84
CA ASP A 170 -8.24 6.95 10.78
C ASP A 170 -8.61 6.02 9.62
N ILE A 171 -8.04 6.26 8.43
CA ILE A 171 -8.22 5.41 7.26
C ILE A 171 -7.72 3.99 7.53
N LEU A 172 -6.52 3.82 8.10
CA LEU A 172 -5.97 2.50 8.42
C LEU A 172 -6.84 1.76 9.43
N GLU A 173 -7.34 2.47 10.46
CA GLU A 173 -8.26 1.90 11.46
C GLU A 173 -9.60 1.46 10.83
N GLU A 174 -10.15 2.24 9.88
CA GLU A 174 -11.36 1.83 9.15
C GLU A 174 -11.11 0.55 8.33
N GLN A 175 -10.00 0.50 7.59
CA GLN A 175 -9.64 -0.67 6.79
C GLN A 175 -9.32 -1.90 7.67
N LYS A 176 -8.66 -1.70 8.81
CA LYS A 176 -8.41 -2.75 9.81
C LYS A 176 -9.73 -3.35 10.33
N LYS A 177 -10.70 -2.52 10.72
CA LYS A 177 -12.03 -2.96 11.19
C LYS A 177 -12.78 -3.77 10.15
N ARG A 178 -12.55 -3.54 8.86
CA ARG A 178 -13.10 -4.34 7.76
C ARG A 178 -12.43 -5.72 7.61
N GLY A 179 -11.32 -5.97 8.33
CA GLY A 179 -10.58 -7.22 8.25
C GLY A 179 -9.50 -7.23 7.16
N ALA A 180 -9.09 -6.09 6.63
CA ALA A 180 -7.97 -6.01 5.70
C ALA A 180 -6.64 -6.42 6.38
N VAL A 181 -5.72 -7.00 5.60
CA VAL A 181 -4.30 -7.12 5.96
C VAL A 181 -3.61 -5.85 5.53
N ILE A 182 -3.03 -5.11 6.47
CA ILE A 182 -2.35 -3.85 6.19
C ILE A 182 -0.87 -4.00 6.52
N ILE A 183 -0.01 -3.70 5.56
CA ILE A 183 1.45 -3.75 5.71
C ILE A 183 2.01 -2.38 5.39
N ILE A 184 2.69 -1.76 6.35
CA ILE A 184 3.31 -0.45 6.20
C ILE A 184 4.82 -0.53 6.46
N ALA A 185 5.58 0.36 5.84
CA ALA A 185 6.97 0.62 6.19
C ALA A 185 7.17 2.12 6.39
N CYS A 186 7.83 2.50 7.48
CA CYS A 186 8.25 3.87 7.76
C CYS A 186 9.72 3.90 8.16
N HIS A 187 10.38 5.02 7.89
CA HIS A 187 11.75 5.24 8.34
C HIS A 187 11.82 5.54 9.83
N ASP A 188 10.89 6.35 10.30
CA ASP A 188 10.81 6.74 11.70
C ASP A 188 10.20 5.62 12.53
N LYS A 189 10.84 5.34 13.67
CA LYS A 189 10.41 4.29 14.58
C LYS A 189 9.14 4.67 15.33
N GLU A 190 9.06 5.92 15.80
CA GLU A 190 7.94 6.39 16.61
C GLU A 190 6.67 6.44 15.77
N GLU A 191 6.79 6.91 14.52
CA GLU A 191 5.70 6.91 13.54
C GLU A 191 5.21 5.49 13.23
N LEU A 192 6.13 4.54 13.03
CA LEU A 192 5.78 3.14 12.77
C LEU A 192 5.09 2.51 13.98
N ASP A 193 5.60 2.75 15.19
CA ASP A 193 5.03 2.24 16.45
C ASP A 193 3.60 2.80 16.70
N GLN A 194 3.31 4.03 16.25
CA GLN A 194 1.98 4.63 16.37
C GLN A 194 0.95 4.08 15.37
N LEU A 195 1.41 3.71 14.17
CA LEU A 195 0.55 3.25 13.07
C LEU A 195 0.34 1.72 13.06
N SER A 196 1.10 0.95 13.83
CA SER A 196 1.14 -0.51 13.71
C SER A 196 0.68 -1.22 14.97
N ASP A 197 -0.07 -2.31 14.79
CA ASP A 197 -0.42 -3.23 15.89
C ASP A 197 0.73 -4.20 16.19
N GLU A 198 1.54 -4.53 15.18
CA GLU A 198 2.64 -5.49 15.27
C GLU A 198 3.82 -5.02 14.42
N ILE A 199 5.03 -5.07 14.98
CA ILE A 199 6.28 -4.69 14.30
C ILE A 199 7.06 -5.95 13.93
N ILE A 200 7.52 -6.01 12.69
CA ILE A 200 8.28 -7.12 12.10
C ILE A 200 9.64 -6.63 11.63
#